data_36b436afa7ee9429550409d07ec4762c
#
_entry.id   36b436afa7ee9429550409d07ec4762c
#
_cell.length_a   1.000
_cell.length_b   1.000
_cell.length_c   1.000
_cell.angle_alpha   90.00
_cell.angle_beta   90.00
_cell.angle_gamma   90.00
#
_symmetry.space_group_name_H-M   'P 1'
#
loop_
_entity.id
_entity.type
_entity.pdbx_description
1 polymer ?
#
loop_
_entity_poly.entity_id
_entity_poly.type
_entity_poly.pdbx_seq_one_letter_code
_entity_poly.pdbx_strand_id
1 'polypeptide(L)'
;MNSKNDWIRDYLGVTAWHKAGYTGARGCTLTAEEIEGAGKESHARKTLAVLHEIAPGRRVVYGDLTGGDVDRLADLIESLDADSMYASISWYGGNGAWRKEIDSKLPAWCSLFVSAGNHSGDKANPMMKAERVYGVGAVRLLASESRGGVPVPGAKITPIEAGYTAASDYVDFAGVTDLYIGDNDRIFNGTSCACPVICGMAALVNDLAIARTGRPLDHDMMYRLLRDCARPINEPGVKDARMGWGLPILPPPEELDIERYVRMETYKYKDDSSINPAHKADVYRARELGLMSGYDDLFEPLAPLTRQQAASIMVRLYDSLKGDK
;
A
#
# COMPACT_ATOMS: atom_id res chain seq x y z
N MET A 1 -12.10 25.64 -4.47
CA MET A 1 -13.21 24.92 -5.12
C MET A 1 -13.23 23.55 -4.50
N ASN A 2 -14.41 23.04 -4.14
CA ASN A 2 -14.50 21.68 -3.62
C ASN A 2 -14.31 20.71 -4.79
N SER A 3 -13.36 19.78 -4.66
CA SER A 3 -13.18 18.70 -5.63
C SER A 3 -14.33 17.69 -5.52
N LYS A 4 -14.75 17.09 -6.63
CA LYS A 4 -15.73 15.99 -6.59
C LYS A 4 -15.23 14.77 -5.83
N ASN A 5 -13.91 14.69 -5.55
CA ASN A 5 -13.29 13.64 -4.77
C ASN A 5 -13.21 13.93 -3.25
N ASP A 6 -13.68 15.10 -2.78
CA ASP A 6 -13.58 15.48 -1.36
C ASP A 6 -14.14 14.38 -0.45
N TRP A 7 -15.30 13.82 -0.80
CA TRP A 7 -15.93 12.74 -0.03
C TRP A 7 -15.12 11.43 -0.02
N ILE A 8 -14.32 11.18 -1.09
CA ILE A 8 -13.42 10.02 -1.15
C ILE A 8 -12.26 10.25 -0.18
N ARG A 9 -11.67 11.45 -0.16
CA ARG A 9 -10.61 11.80 0.80
C ARG A 9 -11.11 11.76 2.22
N ASP A 10 -12.33 12.23 2.46
CA ASP A 10 -12.98 12.13 3.77
C ASP A 10 -13.17 10.68 4.19
N TYR A 11 -13.66 9.83 3.28
CA TYR A 11 -13.85 8.40 3.54
C TYR A 11 -12.54 7.67 3.85
N LEU A 12 -11.46 8.01 3.14
CA LEU A 12 -10.12 7.42 3.33
C LEU A 12 -9.38 7.99 4.56
N GLY A 13 -9.93 9.00 5.24
CA GLY A 13 -9.28 9.71 6.34
C GLY A 13 -8.25 10.76 5.89
N VAL A 14 -7.96 10.86 4.60
CA VAL A 14 -6.92 11.73 4.02
C VAL A 14 -7.14 13.21 4.35
N THR A 15 -8.37 13.67 4.44
CA THR A 15 -8.69 15.07 4.77
C THR A 15 -8.17 15.47 6.15
N ALA A 16 -8.18 14.57 7.14
CA ALA A 16 -7.63 14.85 8.47
C ALA A 16 -6.11 15.08 8.39
N TRP A 17 -5.41 14.31 7.56
CA TRP A 17 -3.97 14.45 7.34
C TRP A 17 -3.63 15.78 6.68
N HIS A 18 -4.37 16.18 5.65
CA HIS A 18 -4.18 17.50 4.99
C HIS A 18 -4.40 18.65 5.99
N LYS A 19 -5.43 18.57 6.82
CA LYS A 19 -5.70 19.58 7.88
C LYS A 19 -4.58 19.65 8.92
N ALA A 20 -3.92 18.52 9.21
CA ALA A 20 -2.77 18.45 10.10
C ALA A 20 -1.45 18.88 9.43
N GLY A 21 -1.46 19.23 8.14
CA GLY A 21 -0.29 19.71 7.39
C GLY A 21 0.54 18.61 6.72
N TYR A 22 0.10 17.36 6.76
CA TYR A 22 0.77 16.27 6.05
C TYR A 22 0.23 16.19 4.62
N THR A 23 1.10 16.44 3.65
CA THR A 23 0.73 16.54 2.23
C THR A 23 1.55 15.64 1.31
N GLY A 24 2.41 14.78 1.88
CA GLY A 24 3.36 13.96 1.14
C GLY A 24 4.59 14.74 0.67
N ALA A 25 4.88 15.90 1.25
CA ALA A 25 5.93 16.80 0.78
C ALA A 25 7.36 16.28 1.01
N ARG A 26 7.54 15.36 1.96
CA ARG A 26 8.84 14.78 2.27
C ARG A 26 9.14 13.58 1.36
N GLY A 27 10.29 13.62 0.70
CA GLY A 27 10.69 12.62 -0.29
C GLY A 27 10.06 12.82 -1.66
N CYS A 28 10.04 11.78 -2.48
CA CYS A 28 9.52 11.85 -3.84
C CYS A 28 8.85 10.55 -4.31
N THR A 29 8.11 10.64 -5.39
CA THR A 29 7.57 9.50 -6.12
C THR A 29 8.14 9.48 -7.52
N LEU A 30 8.68 8.33 -7.93
CA LEU A 30 9.11 8.09 -9.29
C LEU A 30 7.94 7.51 -10.09
N THR A 31 7.67 8.05 -11.28
CA THR A 31 6.80 7.41 -12.26
C THR A 31 7.64 6.78 -13.37
N ALA A 32 7.29 5.55 -13.71
CA ALA A 32 8.00 4.79 -14.75
C ALA A 32 7.54 5.09 -16.17
N GLU A 33 6.51 5.92 -16.33
CA GLU A 33 5.93 6.24 -17.64
C GLU A 33 6.48 7.56 -18.18
N GLU A 34 6.73 7.59 -19.49
CA GLU A 34 7.13 8.81 -20.19
C GLU A 34 6.00 9.86 -20.15
N ILE A 35 6.36 11.10 -19.81
CA ILE A 35 5.43 12.25 -19.83
C ILE A 35 5.84 13.27 -20.89
N GLU A 36 7.10 13.34 -21.28
CA GLU A 36 7.56 14.25 -22.34
C GLU A 36 6.96 13.82 -23.69
N GLY A 37 6.25 14.75 -24.33
CA GLY A 37 5.52 14.50 -25.59
C GLY A 37 4.16 13.84 -25.43
N ALA A 38 3.82 13.31 -24.27
CA ALA A 38 2.51 12.76 -24.02
C ALA A 38 1.45 13.87 -23.95
N GLY A 39 0.37 13.75 -24.71
CA GLY A 39 -0.77 14.66 -24.65
C GLY A 39 -1.38 14.74 -23.25
N LYS A 40 -2.28 15.73 -23.03
CA LYS A 40 -3.03 15.90 -21.76
C LYS A 40 -3.76 14.64 -21.29
N GLU A 41 -3.96 13.70 -22.17
CA GLU A 41 -4.68 12.43 -21.99
C GLU A 41 -3.75 11.22 -21.66
N SER A 42 -2.45 11.44 -21.48
CA SER A 42 -1.55 10.31 -21.23
C SER A 42 -1.92 9.59 -19.93
N HIS A 43 -1.70 8.29 -19.90
CA HIS A 43 -1.95 7.46 -18.73
C HIS A 43 -1.14 7.96 -17.52
N ALA A 44 0.13 8.30 -17.72
CA ALA A 44 0.99 8.86 -16.68
C ALA A 44 0.42 10.14 -16.05
N ARG A 45 -0.13 11.07 -16.83
CA ARG A 45 -0.77 12.29 -16.30
C ARG A 45 -2.00 12.00 -15.45
N LYS A 46 -2.75 10.95 -15.80
CA LYS A 46 -3.93 10.54 -15.05
C LYS A 46 -3.54 9.92 -13.69
N THR A 47 -2.54 9.05 -13.68
CA THR A 47 -2.01 8.45 -12.43
C THR A 47 -1.45 9.52 -11.51
N LEU A 48 -0.74 10.51 -12.05
CA LEU A 48 -0.22 11.64 -11.28
C LEU A 48 -1.31 12.56 -10.73
N ALA A 49 -2.36 12.80 -11.50
CA ALA A 49 -3.50 13.57 -11.01
C ALA A 49 -4.13 12.90 -9.77
N VAL A 50 -4.26 11.57 -9.78
CA VAL A 50 -4.73 10.81 -8.62
C VAL A 50 -3.75 10.87 -7.46
N LEU A 51 -2.44 10.72 -7.71
CA LEU A 51 -1.42 10.84 -6.67
C LEU A 51 -1.51 12.21 -5.96
N HIS A 52 -1.61 13.29 -6.73
CA HIS A 52 -1.70 14.65 -6.18
C HIS A 52 -3.06 14.94 -5.52
N GLU A 53 -4.12 14.23 -5.88
CA GLU A 53 -5.39 14.30 -5.15
C GLU A 53 -5.24 13.80 -3.70
N ILE A 54 -4.38 12.78 -3.48
CA ILE A 54 -4.12 12.18 -2.17
C ILE A 54 -2.94 12.84 -1.46
N ALA A 55 -1.85 13.10 -2.17
CA ALA A 55 -0.62 13.68 -1.64
C ALA A 55 -0.21 14.93 -2.44
N PRO A 56 -0.90 16.08 -2.24
CA PRO A 56 -0.74 17.26 -3.08
C PRO A 56 0.64 17.92 -3.00
N GLY A 57 1.39 17.71 -1.92
CA GLY A 57 2.75 18.20 -1.76
C GLY A 57 3.82 17.28 -2.36
N ARG A 58 3.44 16.11 -2.89
CA ARG A 58 4.41 15.10 -3.34
C ARG A 58 5.21 15.58 -4.54
N ARG A 59 6.54 15.62 -4.41
CA ARG A 59 7.44 15.80 -5.54
C ARG A 59 7.40 14.54 -6.41
N VAL A 60 7.31 14.72 -7.72
CA VAL A 60 7.32 13.62 -8.69
C VAL A 60 8.57 13.71 -9.55
N VAL A 61 9.25 12.59 -9.72
CA VAL A 61 10.37 12.42 -10.64
C VAL A 61 9.93 11.52 -11.78
N TYR A 62 10.22 11.94 -12.98
CA TYR A 62 9.86 11.23 -14.19
C TYR A 62 11.07 10.43 -14.68
N GLY A 63 10.89 9.13 -14.81
CA GLY A 63 11.87 8.25 -15.41
C GLY A 63 11.23 7.52 -16.58
N ASP A 64 11.77 7.69 -17.79
CA ASP A 64 11.40 6.80 -18.90
C ASP A 64 12.01 5.42 -18.65
N LEU A 65 11.17 4.52 -18.19
CA LEU A 65 11.49 3.11 -17.95
C LEU A 65 10.76 2.20 -18.96
N THR A 66 10.37 2.76 -20.10
CA THR A 66 9.80 1.98 -21.20
C THR A 66 10.81 0.92 -21.62
N GLY A 67 10.40 -0.34 -21.55
CA GLY A 67 11.28 -1.48 -21.85
C GLY A 67 11.79 -2.24 -20.63
N GLY A 68 11.62 -1.72 -19.43
CA GLY A 68 11.83 -2.50 -18.22
C GLY A 68 13.26 -2.57 -17.71
N ASP A 69 13.95 -1.47 -17.76
CA ASP A 69 15.32 -1.37 -17.29
C ASP A 69 15.38 -1.13 -15.78
N VAL A 70 15.62 -2.20 -15.02
CA VAL A 70 15.73 -2.14 -13.55
C VAL A 70 17.02 -1.45 -13.12
N ASP A 71 18.09 -1.53 -13.92
CA ASP A 71 19.34 -0.83 -13.62
C ASP A 71 19.12 0.68 -13.68
N ARG A 72 18.45 1.15 -14.73
CA ARG A 72 18.07 2.55 -14.85
C ARG A 72 17.13 3.01 -13.74
N LEU A 73 16.21 2.15 -13.30
CA LEU A 73 15.38 2.44 -12.13
C LEU A 73 16.23 2.61 -10.87
N ALA A 74 17.17 1.71 -10.62
CA ALA A 74 18.07 1.78 -9.47
C ALA A 74 18.96 3.03 -9.52
N ASP A 75 19.57 3.32 -10.66
CA ASP A 75 20.40 4.52 -10.87
C ASP A 75 19.61 5.82 -10.63
N LEU A 76 18.36 5.88 -11.10
CA LEU A 76 17.48 7.02 -10.84
C LEU A 76 17.17 7.15 -9.35
N ILE A 77 16.88 6.05 -8.66
CA ILE A 77 16.61 6.05 -7.23
C ILE A 77 17.82 6.51 -6.43
N GLU A 78 19.01 6.01 -6.75
CA GLU A 78 20.27 6.41 -6.10
C GLU A 78 20.63 7.88 -6.36
N SER A 79 20.26 8.41 -7.54
CA SER A 79 20.50 9.82 -7.88
C SER A 79 19.59 10.80 -7.12
N LEU A 80 18.53 10.29 -6.48
CA LEU A 80 17.57 11.09 -5.76
C LEU A 80 17.94 11.13 -4.28
N ASP A 81 18.46 12.26 -3.84
CA ASP A 81 18.66 12.56 -2.43
C ASP A 81 17.29 12.78 -1.77
N ALA A 82 16.65 11.67 -1.39
CA ALA A 82 15.29 11.67 -0.91
C ALA A 82 15.17 10.87 0.39
N ASP A 83 14.55 11.47 1.40
CA ASP A 83 14.28 10.83 2.70
C ASP A 83 13.36 9.61 2.55
N SER A 84 12.50 9.60 1.55
CA SER A 84 11.66 8.45 1.20
C SER A 84 11.30 8.47 -0.27
N MET A 85 11.26 7.30 -0.88
CA MET A 85 10.84 7.17 -2.27
C MET A 85 9.79 6.06 -2.40
N TYR A 86 8.75 6.40 -3.15
CA TYR A 86 7.80 5.43 -3.66
C TYR A 86 7.77 5.54 -5.17
N ALA A 87 7.78 4.41 -5.85
CA ALA A 87 7.48 4.37 -7.26
C ALA A 87 6.06 3.83 -7.45
N SER A 88 5.21 4.63 -8.07
CA SER A 88 3.91 4.15 -8.56
C SER A 88 4.12 3.70 -10.00
N ILE A 89 4.16 2.40 -10.21
CA ILE A 89 4.47 1.82 -11.51
C ILE A 89 3.25 1.08 -12.03
N SER A 90 2.70 1.54 -13.15
CA SER A 90 1.68 0.81 -13.92
C SER A 90 2.35 -0.02 -15.00
N TRP A 91 3.26 -0.87 -14.64
CA TRP A 91 4.09 -1.57 -15.58
C TRP A 91 3.57 -2.97 -15.90
N TYR A 92 3.28 -3.21 -17.16
CA TYR A 92 2.95 -4.51 -17.69
C TYR A 92 4.13 -5.06 -18.50
N GLY A 93 4.68 -6.15 -18.07
CA GLY A 93 5.66 -6.91 -18.83
C GLY A 93 6.97 -7.05 -18.07
N GLY A 94 7.42 -8.22 -17.93
CA GLY A 94 8.68 -8.64 -17.35
C GLY A 94 8.64 -10.14 -17.20
N ASN A 95 9.71 -10.79 -17.59
CA ASN A 95 9.94 -12.16 -17.22
C ASN A 95 10.35 -12.19 -15.74
N GLY A 96 10.21 -13.31 -15.05
CA GLY A 96 10.51 -13.44 -13.62
C GLY A 96 11.95 -13.07 -13.19
N ALA A 97 12.82 -12.62 -14.12
CA ALA A 97 14.17 -12.15 -13.83
C ALA A 97 14.16 -10.83 -13.03
N TRP A 98 13.22 -9.95 -13.31
CA TRP A 98 13.08 -8.65 -12.66
C TRP A 98 12.87 -8.69 -11.15
N ARG A 99 12.24 -9.77 -10.67
CA ARG A 99 12.02 -9.96 -9.23
C ARG A 99 13.33 -9.91 -8.46
N LYS A 100 14.33 -10.69 -8.89
CA LYS A 100 15.64 -10.74 -8.23
C LYS A 100 16.41 -9.42 -8.36
N GLU A 101 16.26 -8.75 -9.48
CA GLU A 101 16.92 -7.47 -9.73
C GLU A 101 16.32 -6.37 -8.85
N ILE A 102 14.99 -6.26 -8.76
CA ILE A 102 14.32 -5.32 -7.86
C ILE A 102 14.75 -5.58 -6.42
N ASP A 103 14.66 -6.82 -5.93
CA ASP A 103 14.98 -7.17 -4.56
C ASP A 103 16.45 -6.93 -4.20
N SER A 104 17.37 -7.06 -5.17
CA SER A 104 18.80 -6.86 -4.94
C SER A 104 19.30 -5.42 -5.10
N LYS A 105 18.64 -4.62 -5.94
CA LYS A 105 19.13 -3.30 -6.35
C LYS A 105 18.41 -2.14 -5.65
N LEU A 106 17.14 -2.32 -5.24
CA LEU A 106 16.43 -1.25 -4.58
C LEU A 106 16.86 -1.08 -3.13
N PRO A 107 17.09 0.17 -2.67
CA PRO A 107 17.36 0.45 -1.26
C PRO A 107 16.21 0.00 -0.36
N ALA A 108 16.51 -0.36 0.90
CA ALA A 108 15.51 -0.85 1.86
C ALA A 108 14.38 0.16 2.14
N TRP A 109 14.67 1.44 2.00
CA TRP A 109 13.73 2.55 2.19
C TRP A 109 12.85 2.84 0.96
N CYS A 110 13.09 2.18 -0.18
CA CYS A 110 12.31 2.32 -1.39
C CYS A 110 11.29 1.20 -1.51
N SER A 111 10.04 1.54 -1.78
CA SER A 111 8.97 0.59 -2.08
C SER A 111 8.31 0.90 -3.41
N LEU A 112 7.95 -0.13 -4.14
CA LEU A 112 7.20 -0.01 -5.39
C LEU A 112 5.73 -0.31 -5.15
N PHE A 113 4.85 0.49 -5.72
CA PHE A 113 3.41 0.24 -5.79
C PHE A 113 3.06 -0.14 -7.22
N VAL A 114 2.44 -1.28 -7.40
CA VAL A 114 2.19 -1.86 -8.72
C VAL A 114 0.72 -2.23 -8.85
N SER A 115 0.11 -1.79 -9.94
CA SER A 115 -1.26 -2.16 -10.27
C SER A 115 -1.40 -3.65 -10.51
N ALA A 116 -2.38 -4.32 -9.89
CA ALA A 116 -2.61 -5.75 -10.05
C ALA A 116 -2.96 -6.15 -11.49
N GLY A 117 -3.66 -5.27 -12.23
CA GLY A 117 -4.11 -5.51 -13.59
C GLY A 117 -5.64 -5.53 -13.71
N ASN A 118 -6.14 -5.34 -14.95
CA ASN A 118 -7.56 -5.14 -15.25
C ASN A 118 -8.20 -6.31 -16.02
N HIS A 119 -7.71 -7.52 -15.84
CA HIS A 119 -8.12 -8.66 -16.68
C HIS A 119 -8.92 -9.74 -15.94
N SER A 120 -9.55 -9.46 -14.84
CA SER A 120 -10.44 -10.35 -14.04
C SER A 120 -10.05 -11.84 -13.91
N GLY A 121 -8.91 -12.26 -14.47
CA GLY A 121 -8.37 -13.61 -14.46
C GLY A 121 -6.96 -13.64 -13.85
N ASP A 122 -6.25 -14.75 -14.06
CA ASP A 122 -4.95 -15.04 -13.44
C ASP A 122 -3.75 -14.28 -14.06
N LYS A 123 -4.00 -13.31 -14.94
CA LYS A 123 -2.97 -12.48 -15.57
C LYS A 123 -2.63 -11.25 -14.72
N ALA A 124 -2.29 -11.49 -13.49
CA ALA A 124 -1.84 -10.44 -12.58
C ALA A 124 -0.42 -9.97 -12.96
N ASN A 125 -0.11 -8.72 -12.58
CA ASN A 125 1.20 -8.13 -12.85
C ASN A 125 2.32 -8.95 -12.16
N PRO A 126 3.27 -9.51 -12.90
CA PRO A 126 4.30 -10.39 -12.35
C PRO A 126 5.26 -9.66 -11.39
N MET A 127 5.38 -8.34 -11.47
CA MET A 127 6.24 -7.56 -10.58
C MET A 127 5.80 -7.63 -9.12
N MET A 128 4.52 -7.89 -8.85
CA MET A 128 4.02 -8.05 -7.47
C MET A 128 4.69 -9.18 -6.69
N LYS A 129 5.41 -10.08 -7.37
CA LYS A 129 6.16 -11.18 -6.73
C LYS A 129 7.48 -10.75 -6.10
N ALA A 130 7.95 -9.53 -6.33
CA ALA A 130 9.15 -9.01 -5.70
C ALA A 130 8.88 -8.60 -4.25
N GLU A 131 9.87 -8.77 -3.35
CA GLU A 131 9.70 -8.59 -1.91
C GLU A 131 9.39 -7.15 -1.49
N ARG A 132 9.81 -6.15 -2.30
CA ARG A 132 9.62 -4.72 -2.01
C ARG A 132 8.54 -4.08 -2.88
N VAL A 133 7.60 -4.88 -3.32
CA VAL A 133 6.50 -4.44 -4.18
C VAL A 133 5.17 -4.66 -3.47
N TYR A 134 4.35 -3.62 -3.44
CA TYR A 134 2.95 -3.71 -3.02
C TYR A 134 2.07 -3.90 -4.25
N GLY A 135 1.35 -4.99 -4.31
CA GLY A 135 0.31 -5.24 -5.30
C GLY A 135 -0.99 -4.53 -4.93
N VAL A 136 -1.55 -3.74 -5.85
CA VAL A 136 -2.75 -2.95 -5.57
C VAL A 136 -3.90 -3.34 -6.49
N GLY A 137 -4.97 -3.88 -5.89
CA GLY A 137 -6.27 -4.11 -6.50
C GLY A 137 -7.14 -2.86 -6.50
N ALA A 138 -8.33 -2.94 -7.09
CA ALA A 138 -9.23 -1.80 -7.22
C ALA A 138 -10.57 -2.04 -6.53
N VAL A 139 -11.02 -1.06 -5.75
CA VAL A 139 -12.32 -1.03 -5.07
C VAL A 139 -13.10 0.22 -5.49
N ARG A 140 -14.40 0.05 -5.71
CA ARG A 140 -15.33 1.16 -5.94
C ARG A 140 -16.00 1.53 -4.63
N LEU A 141 -16.22 2.82 -4.43
CA LEU A 141 -17.06 3.32 -3.34
C LEU A 141 -18.45 3.64 -3.89
N LEU A 142 -19.45 2.90 -3.46
CA LEU A 142 -20.84 3.14 -3.86
C LEU A 142 -21.58 3.87 -2.75
N ALA A 143 -22.17 5.03 -3.11
CA ALA A 143 -23.10 5.73 -2.23
C ALA A 143 -24.52 5.21 -2.44
N SER A 144 -25.28 5.04 -1.36
CA SER A 144 -26.69 4.67 -1.43
C SER A 144 -27.53 5.71 -2.16
N GLU A 145 -27.10 6.98 -2.14
CA GLU A 145 -27.70 8.10 -2.88
C GLU A 145 -26.61 9.10 -3.27
N SER A 146 -26.66 9.61 -4.51
CA SER A 146 -25.71 10.61 -4.99
C SER A 146 -26.37 11.61 -5.94
N ARG A 147 -25.84 12.82 -5.99
CA ARG A 147 -26.23 13.87 -6.93
C ARG A 147 -24.99 14.38 -7.66
N GLY A 148 -24.99 14.28 -9.00
CA GLY A 148 -23.86 14.70 -9.83
C GLY A 148 -22.56 13.94 -9.52
N GLY A 149 -22.64 12.68 -9.10
CA GLY A 149 -21.50 11.83 -8.76
C GLY A 149 -20.92 12.05 -7.34
N VAL A 150 -21.57 12.91 -6.53
CA VAL A 150 -21.18 13.13 -5.15
C VAL A 150 -22.26 12.59 -4.21
N PRO A 151 -21.91 11.82 -3.15
CA PRO A 151 -22.88 11.35 -2.16
C PRO A 151 -23.66 12.50 -1.53
N VAL A 152 -24.95 12.31 -1.32
CA VAL A 152 -25.74 13.27 -0.51
C VAL A 152 -25.38 13.11 0.96
N PRO A 153 -25.53 14.16 1.81
CA PRO A 153 -25.27 14.08 3.24
C PRO A 153 -26.05 12.93 3.89
N GLY A 154 -25.32 12.07 4.61
CA GLY A 154 -25.89 10.90 5.29
C GLY A 154 -26.02 9.64 4.39
N ALA A 155 -25.64 9.70 3.12
CA ALA A 155 -25.61 8.50 2.27
C ALA A 155 -24.62 7.45 2.84
N LYS A 156 -25.07 6.19 2.87
CA LYS A 156 -24.20 5.08 3.24
C LYS A 156 -23.21 4.80 2.10
N ILE A 157 -21.92 4.76 2.42
CA ILE A 157 -20.85 4.39 1.50
C ILE A 157 -20.54 2.91 1.69
N THR A 158 -20.56 2.16 0.59
CA THR A 158 -20.22 0.73 0.57
C THR A 158 -19.08 0.50 -0.40
N PRO A 159 -17.92 0.04 0.08
CA PRO A 159 -16.85 -0.39 -0.81
C PRO A 159 -17.21 -1.74 -1.44
N ILE A 160 -17.00 -1.87 -2.73
CA ILE A 160 -17.19 -3.10 -3.49
C ILE A 160 -16.00 -3.37 -4.40
N GLU A 161 -15.70 -4.64 -4.60
CA GLU A 161 -14.67 -5.07 -5.54
C GLU A 161 -14.95 -4.53 -6.94
N ALA A 162 -13.93 -3.98 -7.61
CA ALA A 162 -13.99 -3.69 -9.03
C ALA A 162 -13.70 -4.97 -9.79
N GLY A 163 -14.73 -5.58 -10.38
CA GLY A 163 -14.70 -6.94 -10.93
C GLY A 163 -13.68 -7.21 -12.04
N TYR A 164 -12.96 -6.20 -12.52
CA TYR A 164 -11.87 -6.34 -13.47
C TYR A 164 -10.51 -6.61 -12.81
N THR A 165 -10.37 -6.47 -11.49
CA THR A 165 -9.09 -6.66 -10.79
C THR A 165 -8.56 -8.06 -11.03
N ALA A 166 -7.30 -8.18 -11.44
CA ALA A 166 -6.63 -9.46 -11.60
C ALA A 166 -6.37 -10.12 -10.24
N ALA A 167 -6.58 -11.43 -10.16
CA ALA A 167 -6.39 -12.19 -8.93
C ALA A 167 -4.95 -12.67 -8.78
N SER A 168 -4.39 -12.51 -7.58
CA SER A 168 -3.07 -13.05 -7.21
C SER A 168 -2.88 -13.02 -5.69
N ASP A 169 -2.20 -14.01 -5.13
CA ASP A 169 -1.79 -14.01 -3.72
C ASP A 169 -0.85 -12.85 -3.34
N TYR A 170 -0.31 -12.18 -4.37
CA TYR A 170 0.58 -11.01 -4.24
C TYR A 170 -0.16 -9.66 -4.33
N VAL A 171 -1.48 -9.64 -4.37
CA VAL A 171 -2.23 -8.41 -4.11
C VAL A 171 -2.22 -8.14 -2.61
N ASP A 172 -1.75 -6.97 -2.20
CA ASP A 172 -1.59 -6.62 -0.79
C ASP A 172 -2.72 -5.74 -0.28
N PHE A 173 -3.13 -4.77 -1.07
CA PHE A 173 -4.15 -3.80 -0.69
C PHE A 173 -5.08 -3.50 -1.86
N ALA A 174 -6.26 -2.97 -1.54
CA ALA A 174 -7.16 -2.36 -2.52
C ALA A 174 -7.12 -0.85 -2.40
N GLY A 175 -6.98 -0.16 -3.53
CA GLY A 175 -7.12 1.29 -3.62
C GLY A 175 -8.45 1.69 -4.26
N VAL A 176 -8.91 2.90 -3.99
CA VAL A 176 -10.14 3.42 -4.58
C VAL A 176 -9.93 3.72 -6.07
N THR A 177 -10.88 3.31 -6.89
CA THR A 177 -10.95 3.65 -8.31
C THR A 177 -12.11 4.60 -8.61
N ASP A 178 -12.25 5.00 -9.87
CA ASP A 178 -13.31 5.90 -10.36
C ASP A 178 -13.19 7.33 -9.77
N LEU A 179 -11.98 7.88 -9.72
CA LEU A 179 -11.73 9.26 -9.30
C LEU A 179 -11.93 10.23 -10.47
N TYR A 180 -12.46 11.39 -10.13
CA TYR A 180 -12.50 12.52 -11.05
C TYR A 180 -11.12 13.13 -11.23
N ILE A 181 -10.71 13.38 -12.48
CA ILE A 181 -9.41 13.97 -12.80
C ILE A 181 -9.57 15.16 -13.76
N GLY A 182 -8.76 16.21 -13.52
CA GLY A 182 -8.72 17.41 -14.37
C GLY A 182 -9.99 18.25 -14.36
N ASP A 183 -10.01 19.29 -15.19
CA ASP A 183 -11.08 20.30 -15.23
C ASP A 183 -12.37 19.82 -15.91
N ASN A 184 -12.36 18.64 -16.52
CA ASN A 184 -13.44 18.16 -17.39
C ASN A 184 -14.32 17.09 -16.73
N ASP A 185 -14.29 16.92 -15.44
CA ASP A 185 -15.08 15.91 -14.70
C ASP A 185 -14.92 14.48 -15.25
N ARG A 186 -13.77 14.17 -15.80
CA ARG A 186 -13.49 12.85 -16.34
C ARG A 186 -13.22 11.88 -15.21
N ILE A 187 -13.80 10.70 -15.30
CA ILE A 187 -13.51 9.62 -14.36
C ILE A 187 -12.35 8.78 -14.90
N PHE A 188 -11.33 8.63 -14.08
CA PHE A 188 -10.25 7.69 -14.30
C PHE A 188 -10.49 6.43 -13.47
N ASN A 189 -10.36 5.26 -14.09
CA ASN A 189 -10.64 3.97 -13.47
C ASN A 189 -9.51 2.97 -13.69
N GLY A 190 -9.70 1.75 -13.18
CA GLY A 190 -8.72 0.68 -13.27
C GLY A 190 -7.85 0.57 -12.02
N THR A 191 -7.09 -0.51 -11.93
CA THR A 191 -6.06 -0.67 -10.90
C THR A 191 -4.98 0.40 -11.02
N SER A 192 -4.82 1.00 -12.21
CA SER A 192 -3.96 2.17 -12.45
C SER A 192 -4.45 3.45 -11.75
N CYS A 193 -5.75 3.56 -11.47
CA CYS A 193 -6.29 4.62 -10.63
C CYS A 193 -6.10 4.29 -9.14
N ALA A 194 -6.32 3.04 -8.77
CA ALA A 194 -6.24 2.58 -7.38
C ALA A 194 -4.82 2.61 -6.80
N CYS A 195 -3.82 2.26 -7.61
CA CYS A 195 -2.42 2.17 -7.19
C CYS A 195 -1.86 3.51 -6.66
N PRO A 196 -1.99 4.66 -7.36
CA PRO A 196 -1.50 5.94 -6.85
C PRO A 196 -2.26 6.44 -5.62
N VAL A 197 -3.46 5.97 -5.33
CA VAL A 197 -4.16 6.26 -4.06
C VAL A 197 -3.37 5.69 -2.89
N ILE A 198 -3.02 4.41 -2.93
CA ILE A 198 -2.24 3.76 -1.85
C ILE A 198 -0.84 4.35 -1.76
N CYS A 199 -0.18 4.60 -2.88
CA CYS A 199 1.11 5.29 -2.93
C CYS A 199 1.05 6.67 -2.26
N GLY A 200 0.02 7.45 -2.54
CA GLY A 200 -0.20 8.76 -1.92
C GLY A 200 -0.45 8.66 -0.41
N MET A 201 -1.23 7.69 0.05
CA MET A 201 -1.46 7.45 1.47
C MET A 201 -0.15 7.08 2.20
N ALA A 202 0.67 6.23 1.60
CA ALA A 202 2.00 5.91 2.12
C ALA A 202 2.91 7.15 2.21
N ALA A 203 2.81 8.08 1.24
CA ALA A 203 3.55 9.33 1.29
C ALA A 203 3.13 10.22 2.46
N LEU A 204 1.81 10.31 2.77
CA LEU A 204 1.32 11.04 3.94
C LEU A 204 1.84 10.42 5.24
N VAL A 205 1.78 9.09 5.34
CA VAL A 205 2.28 8.35 6.51
C VAL A 205 3.78 8.60 6.73
N ASN A 206 4.57 8.65 5.66
CA ASN A 206 5.99 8.93 5.77
C ASN A 206 6.29 10.39 6.16
N ASP A 207 5.47 11.35 5.77
CA ASP A 207 5.60 12.72 6.29
C ASP A 207 5.50 12.72 7.82
N LEU A 208 4.55 11.98 8.39
CA LEU A 208 4.39 11.83 9.84
C LEU A 208 5.57 11.07 10.46
N ALA A 209 6.00 9.96 9.86
CA ALA A 209 7.10 9.15 10.34
C ALA A 209 8.39 9.99 10.46
N ILE A 210 8.76 10.70 9.39
CA ILE A 210 9.93 11.57 9.38
C ILE A 210 9.79 12.71 10.41
N ALA A 211 8.60 13.31 10.51
CA ALA A 211 8.35 14.39 11.47
C ALA A 211 8.52 13.95 12.93
N ARG A 212 8.09 12.74 13.29
CA ARG A 212 8.11 12.25 14.67
C ARG A 212 9.36 11.44 15.03
N THR A 213 9.94 10.71 14.06
CA THR A 213 11.02 9.76 14.31
C THR A 213 12.34 10.11 13.63
N GLY A 214 12.34 11.13 12.75
CA GLY A 214 13.51 11.57 11.98
C GLY A 214 13.83 10.67 10.78
N ARG A 215 13.05 9.63 10.50
CA ARG A 215 13.27 8.69 9.38
C ARG A 215 11.96 8.20 8.75
N PRO A 216 11.98 7.80 7.45
CA PRO A 216 10.84 7.15 6.83
C PRO A 216 10.63 5.73 7.41
N LEU A 217 9.44 5.19 7.18
CA LEU A 217 9.19 3.76 7.36
C LEU A 217 9.83 2.99 6.20
N ASP A 218 10.46 1.87 6.50
CA ASP A 218 10.85 0.92 5.48
C ASP A 218 9.64 0.15 4.90
N HIS A 219 9.91 -0.75 3.94
CA HIS A 219 8.86 -1.54 3.29
C HIS A 219 8.02 -2.32 4.31
N ASP A 220 8.65 -3.06 5.20
CA ASP A 220 7.94 -3.95 6.14
C ASP A 220 7.12 -3.16 7.17
N MET A 221 7.65 -2.05 7.66
CA MET A 221 6.94 -1.15 8.58
C MET A 221 5.70 -0.55 7.92
N MET A 222 5.85 -0.04 6.69
CA MET A 222 4.75 0.53 5.92
C MET A 222 3.69 -0.54 5.60
N TYR A 223 4.11 -1.75 5.22
CA TYR A 223 3.20 -2.86 5.00
C TYR A 223 2.33 -3.14 6.21
N ARG A 224 2.94 -3.25 7.39
CA ARG A 224 2.23 -3.51 8.65
C ARG A 224 1.25 -2.39 8.98
N LEU A 225 1.68 -1.15 8.83
CA LEU A 225 0.83 0.01 9.08
C LEU A 225 -0.38 0.03 8.14
N LEU A 226 -0.18 -0.11 6.84
CA LEU A 226 -1.27 -0.12 5.87
C LEU A 226 -2.21 -1.31 6.11
N ARG A 227 -1.68 -2.47 6.51
CA ARG A 227 -2.47 -3.64 6.88
C ARG A 227 -3.32 -3.40 8.14
N ASP A 228 -2.73 -2.81 9.18
CA ASP A 228 -3.44 -2.50 10.43
C ASP A 228 -4.56 -1.47 10.18
N CYS A 229 -4.40 -0.59 9.18
CA CYS A 229 -5.42 0.37 8.73
C CYS A 229 -6.42 -0.23 7.73
N ALA A 230 -6.16 -1.40 7.17
CA ALA A 230 -6.98 -1.96 6.09
C ALA A 230 -8.33 -2.49 6.62
N ARG A 231 -9.40 -2.15 5.91
CA ARG A 231 -10.72 -2.72 6.12
C ARG A 231 -10.99 -3.77 5.06
N PRO A 232 -11.29 -5.01 5.45
CA PRO A 232 -11.61 -6.09 4.52
C PRO A 232 -12.80 -5.70 3.64
N ILE A 233 -12.73 -6.05 2.36
CA ILE A 233 -13.84 -5.84 1.41
C ILE A 233 -14.74 -7.09 1.37
N ASN A 234 -14.11 -8.25 1.41
CA ASN A 234 -14.78 -9.56 1.38
C ASN A 234 -14.76 -10.18 2.79
N GLU A 235 -14.03 -11.25 3.01
CA GLU A 235 -14.02 -11.98 4.27
C GLU A 235 -13.04 -11.36 5.27
N PRO A 236 -13.47 -10.99 6.49
CA PRO A 236 -12.58 -10.47 7.53
C PRO A 236 -11.49 -11.46 7.94
N GLY A 237 -10.26 -10.97 8.11
CA GLY A 237 -9.13 -11.75 8.62
C GLY A 237 -8.47 -12.66 7.58
N VAL A 238 -8.96 -12.69 6.35
CA VAL A 238 -8.38 -13.47 5.23
C VAL A 238 -7.85 -12.52 4.17
N LYS A 239 -6.62 -12.77 3.71
CA LYS A 239 -6.06 -12.02 2.58
C LYS A 239 -6.74 -12.49 1.29
N ASP A 240 -7.45 -11.59 0.65
CA ASP A 240 -8.19 -11.87 -0.60
C ASP A 240 -7.27 -11.79 -1.82
N ALA A 241 -7.47 -12.64 -2.81
CA ALA A 241 -6.62 -12.68 -4.00
C ALA A 241 -6.75 -11.45 -4.92
N ARG A 242 -7.80 -10.62 -4.79
CA ARG A 242 -8.02 -9.41 -5.58
C ARG A 242 -7.97 -8.14 -4.75
N MET A 243 -8.36 -8.23 -3.48
CA MET A 243 -8.46 -7.09 -2.56
C MET A 243 -7.33 -7.05 -1.53
N GLY A 244 -6.47 -8.08 -1.48
CA GLY A 244 -5.44 -8.19 -0.46
C GLY A 244 -6.04 -8.17 0.96
N TRP A 245 -5.49 -7.37 1.84
CA TRP A 245 -6.02 -7.13 3.19
C TRP A 245 -7.23 -6.19 3.20
N GLY A 246 -7.56 -5.60 2.06
CA GLY A 246 -8.66 -4.66 1.88
C GLY A 246 -8.21 -3.24 1.62
N LEU A 247 -9.10 -2.29 1.90
CA LEU A 247 -8.91 -0.85 1.67
C LEU A 247 -8.35 -0.20 2.93
N PRO A 248 -7.10 0.31 2.93
CA PRO A 248 -6.59 1.13 4.03
C PRO A 248 -7.45 2.38 4.26
N ILE A 249 -7.79 2.64 5.52
CA ILE A 249 -8.44 3.86 5.97
C ILE A 249 -7.55 4.46 7.04
N LEU A 250 -6.97 5.62 6.76
CA LEU A 250 -6.05 6.25 7.70
C LEU A 250 -6.81 6.83 8.90
N PRO A 251 -6.44 6.49 10.15
CA PRO A 251 -6.92 7.21 11.30
C PRO A 251 -6.38 8.65 11.28
N PRO A 252 -6.94 9.57 12.06
CA PRO A 252 -6.34 10.88 12.27
C PRO A 252 -4.85 10.75 12.67
N PRO A 253 -3.95 11.61 12.17
CA PRO A 253 -2.50 11.44 12.41
C PRO A 253 -2.12 11.52 13.90
N GLU A 254 -2.91 12.19 14.72
CA GLU A 254 -2.72 12.25 16.18
C GLU A 254 -3.06 10.94 16.90
N GLU A 255 -3.89 10.10 16.31
CA GLU A 255 -4.30 8.80 16.87
C GLU A 255 -3.36 7.67 16.42
N LEU A 256 -2.46 7.93 15.45
CA LEU A 256 -1.55 6.92 14.93
C LEU A 256 -0.25 6.88 15.77
N ASP A 257 -0.01 5.76 16.46
CA ASP A 257 1.29 5.49 17.12
C ASP A 257 2.31 5.04 16.07
N ILE A 258 2.89 6.02 15.36
CA ILE A 258 3.88 5.77 14.30
C ILE A 258 5.18 5.20 14.88
N GLU A 259 5.55 5.59 16.10
CA GLU A 259 6.74 5.13 16.80
C GLU A 259 6.70 3.63 17.07
N ARG A 260 5.51 3.06 17.23
CA ARG A 260 5.32 1.61 17.36
C ARG A 260 5.93 0.87 16.16
N TYR A 261 5.63 1.31 14.94
CA TYR A 261 6.11 0.64 13.72
C TYR A 261 7.62 0.77 13.58
N VAL A 262 8.20 1.89 13.99
CA VAL A 262 9.66 2.11 13.99
C VAL A 262 10.37 1.25 15.03
N ARG A 263 9.79 1.07 16.22
CA ARG A 263 10.36 0.20 17.29
C ARG A 263 10.39 -1.27 16.91
N MET A 264 9.51 -1.71 16.02
CA MET A 264 9.40 -3.10 15.57
C MET A 264 10.58 -3.60 14.73
N GLU A 265 11.38 -2.69 14.16
CA GLU A 265 12.53 -3.01 13.31
C GLU A 265 13.68 -3.72 14.05
N THR A 266 13.76 -3.59 15.36
CA THR A 266 14.95 -3.99 16.12
C THR A 266 15.07 -5.49 16.36
N TYR A 267 14.05 -6.28 16.06
CA TYR A 267 14.08 -7.71 16.29
C TYR A 267 13.97 -8.53 15.00
N LYS A 268 14.95 -9.36 14.75
CA LYS A 268 14.90 -10.40 13.70
C LYS A 268 15.19 -11.77 14.34
N TYR A 269 14.40 -12.77 13.94
CA TYR A 269 14.74 -14.15 14.25
C TYR A 269 16.05 -14.55 13.57
N LYS A 270 16.85 -15.38 14.23
CA LYS A 270 18.12 -15.90 13.67
C LYS A 270 17.90 -16.70 12.39
N ASP A 271 16.73 -17.32 12.26
CA ASP A 271 16.27 -18.10 11.11
C ASP A 271 15.28 -17.35 10.21
N ASP A 272 15.32 -16.01 10.24
CA ASP A 272 14.43 -15.13 9.46
C ASP A 272 14.41 -15.47 7.97
N SER A 273 15.54 -15.88 7.40
CA SER A 273 15.63 -16.32 5.99
C SER A 273 14.88 -17.62 5.69
N SER A 274 14.55 -18.41 6.70
CA SER A 274 13.79 -19.65 6.57
C SER A 274 12.26 -19.42 6.65
N ILE A 275 11.84 -18.24 7.08
CA ILE A 275 10.43 -17.86 7.13
C ILE A 275 9.95 -17.57 5.70
N ASN A 276 8.87 -18.24 5.28
CA ASN A 276 8.27 -17.97 3.99
C ASN A 276 7.85 -16.49 3.90
N PRO A 277 8.31 -15.74 2.88
CA PRO A 277 7.97 -14.32 2.70
C PRO A 277 6.47 -14.00 2.80
N ALA A 278 5.62 -14.91 2.27
CA ALA A 278 4.16 -14.73 2.34
C ALA A 278 3.59 -14.73 3.77
N HIS A 279 4.30 -15.31 4.75
CA HIS A 279 3.87 -15.41 6.15
C HIS A 279 4.72 -14.57 7.10
N LYS A 280 5.76 -13.92 6.60
CA LYS A 280 6.75 -13.22 7.43
C LYS A 280 6.11 -12.13 8.29
N ALA A 281 5.24 -11.32 7.68
CA ALA A 281 4.52 -10.27 8.40
C ALA A 281 3.63 -10.84 9.53
N ASP A 282 2.98 -11.99 9.30
CA ASP A 282 2.14 -12.66 10.30
C ASP A 282 2.96 -13.22 11.45
N VAL A 283 4.12 -13.80 11.16
CA VAL A 283 5.05 -14.33 12.16
C VAL A 283 5.49 -13.22 13.10
N TYR A 284 5.95 -12.10 12.58
CA TYR A 284 6.34 -10.96 13.40
C TYR A 284 5.16 -10.34 14.13
N ARG A 285 3.99 -10.28 13.50
CA ARG A 285 2.76 -9.81 14.14
C ARG A 285 2.32 -10.71 15.31
N ALA A 286 2.41 -12.02 15.15
CA ALA A 286 2.12 -12.96 16.23
C ALA A 286 3.06 -12.78 17.43
N ARG A 287 4.35 -12.48 17.19
CA ARG A 287 5.30 -12.12 18.24
C ARG A 287 4.91 -10.85 18.98
N GLU A 288 4.59 -9.79 18.26
CA GLU A 288 4.19 -8.49 18.81
C GLU A 288 2.95 -8.59 19.70
N LEU A 289 1.99 -9.39 19.28
CA LEU A 289 0.79 -9.68 20.06
C LEU A 289 1.05 -10.64 21.23
N GLY A 290 2.30 -11.08 21.40
CA GLY A 290 2.65 -12.05 22.44
C GLY A 290 2.05 -13.44 22.22
N LEU A 291 1.52 -13.71 21.02
CA LEU A 291 0.88 -14.99 20.69
C LEU A 291 1.92 -16.09 20.49
N MET A 292 2.97 -15.78 19.71
CA MET A 292 4.09 -16.69 19.42
C MET A 292 5.41 -15.93 19.47
N SER A 293 6.39 -16.42 20.21
CA SER A 293 7.68 -15.72 20.39
C SER A 293 8.88 -16.49 19.86
N GLY A 294 8.71 -17.73 19.44
CA GLY A 294 9.84 -18.63 19.12
C GLY A 294 10.64 -19.07 20.37
N TYR A 295 11.77 -19.69 20.15
CA TYR A 295 12.67 -20.15 21.19
C TYR A 295 14.11 -19.81 20.82
N ASP A 296 14.91 -19.28 21.74
CA ASP A 296 16.32 -18.86 21.54
C ASP A 296 16.52 -17.95 20.29
N ASP A 297 15.58 -17.04 20.05
CA ASP A 297 15.53 -16.18 18.87
C ASP A 297 15.36 -16.92 17.53
N LEU A 298 14.92 -18.16 17.54
CA LEU A 298 14.50 -18.93 16.36
C LEU A 298 12.98 -19.01 16.33
N PHE A 299 12.39 -18.85 15.15
CA PHE A 299 10.96 -19.05 14.95
C PHE A 299 10.61 -20.51 14.62
N GLU A 300 11.54 -21.20 13.93
CA GLU A 300 11.40 -22.59 13.48
C GLU A 300 10.14 -22.80 12.62
N PRO A 301 10.01 -22.10 11.46
CA PRO A 301 8.77 -22.00 10.69
C PRO A 301 8.20 -23.33 10.18
N LEU A 302 9.02 -24.37 10.14
CA LEU A 302 8.64 -25.72 9.70
C LEU A 302 8.52 -26.72 10.86
N ALA A 303 8.73 -26.30 12.09
CA ALA A 303 8.60 -27.17 13.27
C ALA A 303 7.12 -27.48 13.54
N PRO A 304 6.79 -28.72 13.92
CA PRO A 304 5.43 -29.09 14.29
C PRO A 304 4.93 -28.31 15.51
N LEU A 305 3.74 -27.75 15.43
CA LEU A 305 3.07 -27.12 16.57
C LEU A 305 2.43 -28.18 17.46
N THR A 306 2.84 -28.25 18.73
CA THR A 306 2.21 -29.19 19.68
C THR A 306 0.82 -28.73 20.11
N ARG A 307 -0.03 -29.65 20.58
CA ARG A 307 -1.35 -29.31 21.12
C ARG A 307 -1.28 -28.35 22.31
N GLN A 308 -0.24 -28.44 23.13
CA GLN A 308 -0.02 -27.54 24.27
C GLN A 308 0.30 -26.12 23.81
N GLN A 309 1.18 -25.99 22.81
CA GLN A 309 1.50 -24.69 22.20
C GLN A 309 0.28 -24.06 21.53
N ALA A 310 -0.49 -24.86 20.78
CA ALA A 310 -1.73 -24.38 20.17
C ALA A 310 -2.74 -23.89 21.21
N ALA A 311 -2.94 -24.63 22.32
CA ALA A 311 -3.82 -24.22 23.40
C ALA A 311 -3.35 -22.89 24.05
N SER A 312 -2.04 -22.73 24.28
CA SER A 312 -1.47 -21.51 24.83
C SER A 312 -1.67 -20.30 23.91
N ILE A 313 -1.50 -20.48 22.60
CA ILE A 313 -1.76 -19.43 21.61
C ILE A 313 -3.22 -19.00 21.62
N MET A 314 -4.17 -19.97 21.65
CA MET A 314 -5.58 -19.68 21.67
C MET A 314 -6.01 -18.92 22.95
N VAL A 315 -5.45 -19.27 24.10
CA VAL A 315 -5.74 -18.55 25.36
C VAL A 315 -5.21 -17.11 25.28
N ARG A 316 -3.96 -16.92 24.83
CA ARG A 316 -3.40 -15.56 24.67
C ARG A 316 -4.21 -14.71 23.70
N LEU A 317 -4.66 -15.31 22.57
CA LEU A 317 -5.53 -14.62 21.61
C LEU A 317 -6.87 -14.25 22.26
N TYR A 318 -7.50 -15.15 22.98
CA TYR A 318 -8.74 -14.88 23.69
C TYR A 318 -8.60 -13.75 24.72
N ASP A 319 -7.50 -13.76 25.49
CA ASP A 319 -7.22 -12.74 26.51
C ASP A 319 -6.96 -11.37 25.87
N SER A 320 -6.24 -11.33 24.73
CA SER A 320 -6.01 -10.08 24.00
C SER A 320 -7.31 -9.46 23.46
N LEU A 321 -8.25 -10.28 23.00
CA LEU A 321 -9.57 -9.82 22.53
C LEU A 321 -10.48 -9.32 23.67
N LYS A 322 -10.22 -9.73 24.91
CA LYS A 322 -10.97 -9.25 26.09
C LYS A 322 -10.40 -7.99 26.72
N GLY A 323 -9.12 -7.72 26.53
CA GLY A 323 -8.45 -6.53 27.09
C GLY A 323 -8.80 -5.22 26.40
N ASP A 324 -9.43 -5.27 25.23
CA ASP A 324 -9.86 -4.11 24.42
C ASP A 324 -11.34 -3.70 24.70
N LYS A 325 -11.88 -3.98 25.90
CA LYS A 325 -13.22 -3.55 26.31
C LYS A 325 -13.16 -2.55 27.44
#